data_97eff1be8ae76939bf80b1c8faf5827b
#
_entry.id   97eff1be8ae76939bf80b1c8faf5827b
#
_cell.length_a   1.000
_cell.length_b   1.000
_cell.length_c   1.000
_cell.angle_alpha   90.00
_cell.angle_beta   90.00
_cell.angle_gamma   90.00
#
_symmetry.space_group_name_H-M   'P 1'
#
loop_
_entity.id
_entity.type
_entity.pdbx_description
1 polymer ?
#
loop_
_entity_poly.entity_id
_entity_poly.type
_entity_poly.pdbx_seq_one_letter_code
_entity_poly.pdbx_strand_id
1 'polypeptide(L)'
;MKYNNRGCTRQAKNPQYLAENLLDRQFYAAKPNEKWLTDVTEFKWYEGSEIHKLYLSAILDLCDRRIVSYILSERNDNPLVFKTFDKAVQANPDAHPLFHSDRGFQYTNRAFHHKLVQAGMTQSMSRVAHCIDNGPMEGFWGILKRERYYGRRFTSKHELVQMIQQYTRYYNTRRVQRNLGVLTPMEKHALCLAA
;
A
#
# COMPACT_ATOMS: atom_id res chain seq x y z
N MET A 1 10.53 -5.26 -25.79
CA MET A 1 9.85 -6.13 -24.82
C MET A 1 8.51 -5.51 -24.45
N LYS A 2 7.37 -6.11 -24.80
CA LYS A 2 6.05 -5.61 -24.38
C LYS A 2 5.83 -5.99 -22.92
N TYR A 3 5.85 -5.03 -22.02
CA TYR A 3 5.46 -5.24 -20.62
C TYR A 3 3.95 -5.52 -20.56
N ASN A 4 3.60 -6.73 -20.21
CA ASN A 4 2.22 -7.14 -19.99
C ASN A 4 1.81 -6.65 -18.59
N ASN A 5 1.24 -5.45 -18.51
CA ASN A 5 0.71 -4.83 -17.28
C ASN A 5 -0.57 -5.53 -16.82
N ARG A 6 -0.49 -6.82 -16.48
CA ARG A 6 -1.56 -7.45 -15.70
C ARG A 6 -1.32 -7.06 -14.24
N GLY A 7 -2.14 -6.15 -13.72
CA GLY A 7 -2.12 -5.76 -12.31
C GLY A 7 -2.18 -6.99 -11.40
N CYS A 8 -1.58 -6.88 -10.21
CA CYS A 8 -1.56 -7.92 -9.19
C CYS A 8 -2.95 -8.16 -8.56
N THR A 9 -3.89 -7.26 -8.78
CA THR A 9 -5.24 -7.30 -8.23
C THR A 9 -6.04 -8.46 -8.81
N ARG A 10 -6.42 -9.40 -7.96
CA ARG A 10 -7.40 -10.43 -8.26
C ARG A 10 -8.76 -9.94 -7.79
N GLN A 11 -9.62 -9.54 -8.72
CA GLN A 11 -11.01 -9.21 -8.40
C GLN A 11 -11.74 -10.42 -7.81
N ALA A 12 -12.55 -10.17 -6.78
CA ALA A 12 -13.42 -11.20 -6.24
C ALA A 12 -14.48 -11.60 -7.29
N LYS A 13 -14.60 -12.92 -7.56
CA LYS A 13 -15.68 -13.42 -8.40
C LYS A 13 -17.07 -13.15 -7.77
N ASN A 14 -17.13 -13.27 -6.43
CA ASN A 14 -18.33 -12.99 -5.64
C ASN A 14 -17.91 -12.09 -4.46
N PRO A 15 -17.94 -10.74 -4.60
CA PRO A 15 -17.60 -9.84 -3.51
C PRO A 15 -18.62 -9.99 -2.39
N GLN A 16 -18.16 -10.15 -1.14
CA GLN A 16 -19.02 -10.28 0.04
C GLN A 16 -19.46 -8.91 0.57
N TYR A 17 -18.66 -7.87 0.31
CA TYR A 17 -18.92 -6.48 0.69
C TYR A 17 -18.34 -5.53 -0.37
N LEU A 18 -19.10 -4.48 -0.70
CA LEU A 18 -18.66 -3.41 -1.59
C LEU A 18 -18.96 -2.07 -0.91
N ALA A 19 -17.95 -1.21 -0.84
CA ALA A 19 -18.11 0.17 -0.39
C ALA A 19 -18.17 1.15 -1.58
N GLU A 20 -18.77 2.30 -1.34
CA GLU A 20 -18.77 3.42 -2.28
C GLU A 20 -17.39 4.06 -2.40
N ASN A 21 -17.14 4.77 -3.49
CA ASN A 21 -15.93 5.55 -3.66
C ASN A 21 -16.06 6.92 -2.97
N LEU A 22 -15.85 6.93 -1.66
CA LEU A 22 -15.91 8.15 -0.86
C LEU A 22 -14.67 9.04 -1.02
N LEU A 23 -13.53 8.45 -1.41
CA LEU A 23 -12.29 9.20 -1.64
C LEU A 23 -12.39 10.14 -2.84
N ASP A 24 -13.10 9.70 -3.89
CA ASP A 24 -13.35 10.42 -5.15
C ASP A 24 -12.14 11.21 -5.67
N ARG A 25 -10.97 10.57 -5.69
CA ARG A 25 -9.67 11.14 -6.12
C ARG A 25 -9.21 12.36 -5.32
N GLN A 26 -9.80 12.63 -4.17
CA GLN A 26 -9.33 13.68 -3.26
C GLN A 26 -8.07 13.20 -2.51
N PHE A 27 -6.95 13.10 -3.24
CA PHE A 27 -5.67 12.58 -2.74
C PHE A 27 -4.92 13.58 -1.85
N TYR A 28 -5.63 14.39 -1.13
CA TYR A 28 -5.12 15.32 -0.13
C TYR A 28 -5.79 15.05 1.21
N ALA A 29 -5.01 15.16 2.28
CA ALA A 29 -5.47 15.16 3.67
C ALA A 29 -4.77 16.27 4.43
N ALA A 30 -5.50 16.99 5.29
CA ALA A 30 -4.96 18.10 6.05
C ALA A 30 -4.08 17.63 7.21
N LYS A 31 -4.46 16.48 7.81
CA LYS A 31 -3.78 15.92 8.99
C LYS A 31 -3.35 14.46 8.73
N PRO A 32 -2.26 14.01 9.37
CA PRO A 32 -1.92 12.59 9.40
C PRO A 32 -3.07 11.73 9.94
N ASN A 33 -3.17 10.52 9.42
CA ASN A 33 -4.21 9.55 9.81
C ASN A 33 -5.66 9.97 9.48
N GLU A 34 -5.85 10.89 8.54
CA GLU A 34 -7.19 11.28 8.04
C GLU A 34 -7.63 10.40 6.88
N LYS A 35 -6.71 10.04 5.99
CA LYS A 35 -6.99 9.18 4.82
C LYS A 35 -5.82 8.23 4.58
N TRP A 36 -6.11 6.94 4.55
CA TRP A 36 -5.15 5.89 4.22
C TRP A 36 -5.51 5.18 2.92
N LEU A 37 -4.51 4.96 2.08
CA LEU A 37 -4.61 4.13 0.88
C LEU A 37 -3.87 2.82 1.08
N THR A 38 -4.41 1.74 0.51
CA THR A 38 -3.76 0.43 0.55
C THR A 38 -3.80 -0.25 -0.82
N ASP A 39 -2.80 -1.08 -1.06
CA ASP A 39 -2.73 -1.95 -2.24
C ASP A 39 -1.71 -3.07 -2.02
N VAL A 40 -1.69 -4.05 -2.93
CA VAL A 40 -0.73 -5.15 -2.98
C VAL A 40 0.00 -5.14 -4.30
N THR A 41 1.34 -5.27 -4.24
CA THR A 41 2.17 -5.41 -5.44
C THR A 41 2.99 -6.70 -5.41
N GLU A 42 3.31 -7.24 -6.61
CA GLU A 42 4.10 -8.46 -6.80
C GLU A 42 5.54 -8.12 -7.17
N PHE A 43 6.47 -8.86 -6.58
CA PHE A 43 7.88 -8.95 -6.95
C PHE A 43 8.23 -10.41 -7.28
N LYS A 44 9.37 -10.61 -7.96
CA LYS A 44 9.89 -11.94 -8.30
C LYS A 44 11.34 -12.05 -7.90
N TRP A 45 11.75 -13.24 -7.45
CA TRP A 45 13.17 -13.62 -7.36
C TRP A 45 13.36 -14.96 -8.07
N TYR A 46 14.60 -15.35 -8.29
CA TYR A 46 14.97 -16.48 -9.14
C TYR A 46 15.97 -17.38 -8.41
N GLU A 47 15.62 -18.65 -8.24
CA GLU A 47 16.53 -19.67 -7.77
C GLU A 47 16.86 -20.59 -8.97
N GLY A 48 18.04 -20.37 -9.58
CA GLY A 48 18.40 -21.03 -10.84
C GLY A 48 17.42 -20.65 -11.96
N SER A 49 16.66 -21.64 -12.44
CA SER A 49 15.59 -21.51 -13.45
C SER A 49 14.20 -21.26 -12.86
N GLU A 50 14.03 -21.45 -11.55
CA GLU A 50 12.74 -21.30 -10.90
C GLU A 50 12.41 -19.83 -10.62
N ILE A 51 11.13 -19.46 -10.83
CA ILE A 51 10.61 -18.11 -10.60
C ILE A 51 9.68 -18.15 -9.40
N HIS A 52 10.06 -17.46 -8.37
CA HIS A 52 9.28 -17.31 -7.15
C HIS A 52 8.63 -15.93 -7.05
N LYS A 53 7.58 -15.82 -6.26
CA LYS A 53 6.82 -14.59 -6.07
C LYS A 53 6.87 -14.12 -4.62
N LEU A 54 7.00 -12.81 -4.44
CA LEU A 54 6.88 -12.13 -3.17
C LEU A 54 5.85 -11.01 -3.32
N TYR A 55 4.89 -10.95 -2.41
CA TYR A 55 3.86 -9.92 -2.39
C TYR A 55 4.13 -8.94 -1.27
N LEU A 56 3.98 -7.67 -1.57
CA LEU A 56 4.09 -6.57 -0.62
C LEU A 56 2.73 -5.90 -0.52
N SER A 57 2.10 -5.98 0.65
CA SER A 57 0.95 -5.15 1.02
C SER A 57 1.44 -3.97 1.83
N ALA A 58 0.95 -2.76 1.54
CA ALA A 58 1.30 -1.57 2.30
C ALA A 58 0.12 -0.61 2.46
N ILE A 59 0.21 0.23 3.49
CA ILE A 59 -0.72 1.34 3.76
C ILE A 59 0.07 2.63 3.69
N LEU A 60 -0.43 3.60 2.92
CA LEU A 60 0.12 4.93 2.70
C LEU A 60 -0.83 5.99 3.27
N ASP A 61 -0.30 6.94 4.03
CA ASP A 61 -1.03 8.12 4.50
C ASP A 61 -1.05 9.22 3.43
N LEU A 62 -2.19 9.84 3.16
CA LEU A 62 -2.33 10.87 2.13
C LEU A 62 -1.83 12.25 2.54
N CYS A 63 -1.70 12.54 3.83
CA CYS A 63 -1.20 13.83 4.30
C CYS A 63 0.31 13.97 4.09
N ASP A 64 1.05 13.00 4.58
CA ASP A 64 2.52 13.04 4.62
C ASP A 64 3.20 12.06 3.67
N ARG A 65 2.43 11.19 2.99
CA ARG A 65 2.90 10.17 2.04
C ARG A 65 3.77 9.08 2.68
N ARG A 66 3.82 8.97 4.01
CA ARG A 66 4.56 7.90 4.68
C ARG A 66 3.90 6.54 4.45
N ILE A 67 4.71 5.52 4.40
CA ILE A 67 4.23 4.15 4.52
C ILE A 67 4.00 3.88 6.00
N VAL A 68 2.73 3.79 6.38
CA VAL A 68 2.25 3.59 7.75
C VAL A 68 2.61 2.19 8.25
N SER A 69 2.33 1.19 7.41
CA SER A 69 2.67 -0.20 7.67
C SER A 69 2.85 -0.97 6.36
N TYR A 70 3.53 -2.10 6.45
CA TYR A 70 3.64 -3.06 5.35
C TYR A 70 3.95 -4.46 5.86
N ILE A 71 3.56 -5.47 5.07
CA ILE A 71 3.87 -6.88 5.27
C ILE A 71 4.30 -7.51 3.94
N LEU A 72 5.25 -8.44 4.03
CA LEU A 72 5.74 -9.25 2.93
C LEU A 72 5.28 -10.71 3.09
N SER A 73 4.83 -11.35 2.02
CA SER A 73 4.40 -12.75 2.01
C SER A 73 4.64 -13.39 0.65
N GLU A 74 4.87 -14.69 0.63
CA GLU A 74 4.88 -15.48 -0.61
C GLU A 74 3.47 -15.78 -1.12
N ARG A 75 2.44 -15.46 -0.34
CA ARG A 75 1.04 -15.65 -0.70
C ARG A 75 0.32 -14.32 -0.81
N ASN A 76 -0.45 -14.16 -1.89
CA ASN A 76 -1.39 -13.04 -2.05
C ASN A 76 -2.75 -13.49 -1.53
N ASP A 77 -2.94 -13.42 -0.23
CA ASP A 77 -4.11 -13.93 0.50
C ASP A 77 -4.66 -12.90 1.52
N ASN A 78 -5.78 -13.25 2.16
CA ASN A 78 -6.38 -12.39 3.19
C ASN A 78 -5.43 -12.11 4.37
N PRO A 79 -4.69 -13.09 4.92
CA PRO A 79 -3.72 -12.86 6.00
C PRO A 79 -2.69 -11.78 5.70
N LEU A 80 -2.22 -11.64 4.44
CA LEU A 80 -1.27 -10.60 4.04
C LEU A 80 -1.84 -9.20 4.31
N VAL A 81 -3.06 -8.93 3.82
CA VAL A 81 -3.72 -7.62 3.96
C VAL A 81 -4.17 -7.39 5.41
N PHE A 82 -4.72 -8.41 6.07
CA PHE A 82 -5.21 -8.30 7.45
C PHE A 82 -4.07 -7.96 8.42
N LYS A 83 -2.91 -8.65 8.30
CA LYS A 83 -1.73 -8.34 9.11
C LYS A 83 -1.16 -6.95 8.83
N THR A 84 -1.22 -6.48 7.58
CA THR A 84 -0.82 -5.12 7.23
C THR A 84 -1.70 -4.10 7.94
N PHE A 85 -3.01 -4.32 7.93
CA PHE A 85 -3.99 -3.49 8.63
C PHE A 85 -3.79 -3.54 10.15
N ASP A 86 -3.72 -4.73 10.75
CA ASP A 86 -3.55 -4.89 12.20
C ASP A 86 -2.28 -4.17 12.70
N LYS A 87 -1.19 -4.25 11.93
CA LYS A 87 0.06 -3.54 12.25
C LYS A 87 -0.10 -2.02 12.17
N ALA A 88 -0.89 -1.50 11.21
CA ALA A 88 -1.16 -0.07 11.11
C ALA A 88 -1.97 0.44 12.31
N VAL A 89 -3.05 -0.29 12.68
CA VAL A 89 -3.88 0.04 13.84
C VAL A 89 -3.07 -0.02 15.14
N GLN A 90 -2.25 -1.06 15.33
CA GLN A 90 -1.39 -1.18 16.51
C GLN A 90 -0.40 0.00 16.66
N ALA A 91 0.15 0.49 15.53
CA ALA A 91 1.08 1.61 15.54
C ALA A 91 0.38 2.98 15.67
N ASN A 92 -0.93 3.06 15.42
CA ASN A 92 -1.72 4.29 15.46
C ASN A 92 -3.11 3.98 16.06
N PRO A 93 -3.22 3.70 17.37
CA PRO A 93 -4.46 3.20 18.00
C PRO A 93 -5.61 4.20 17.95
N ASP A 94 -5.32 5.50 17.92
CA ASP A 94 -6.31 6.58 17.90
C ASP A 94 -6.64 7.06 16.46
N ALA A 95 -6.16 6.35 15.44
CA ALA A 95 -6.40 6.73 14.05
C ALA A 95 -7.70 6.11 13.53
N HIS A 96 -8.60 6.95 12.99
CA HIS A 96 -9.85 6.55 12.37
C HIS A 96 -9.96 7.09 10.92
N PRO A 97 -9.02 6.75 10.03
CA PRO A 97 -8.98 7.28 8.67
C PRO A 97 -10.14 6.80 7.79
N LEU A 98 -10.42 7.55 6.74
CA LEU A 98 -11.05 7.00 5.55
C LEU A 98 -10.07 6.00 4.92
N PHE A 99 -10.42 4.71 4.93
CA PHE A 99 -9.57 3.63 4.45
C PHE A 99 -9.95 3.26 3.01
N HIS A 100 -9.11 3.61 2.04
CA HIS A 100 -9.37 3.40 0.62
C HIS A 100 -8.54 2.26 0.02
N SER A 101 -9.19 1.39 -0.74
CA SER A 101 -8.58 0.27 -1.46
C SER A 101 -9.15 0.11 -2.87
N ASP A 102 -8.55 -0.75 -3.66
CA ASP A 102 -9.20 -1.31 -4.84
C ASP A 102 -10.28 -2.35 -4.44
N ARG A 103 -10.87 -3.02 -5.45
CA ARG A 103 -11.87 -4.09 -5.25
C ARG A 103 -11.23 -5.48 -5.28
N GLY A 104 -10.02 -5.62 -4.79
CA GLY A 104 -9.37 -6.91 -4.60
C GLY A 104 -10.17 -7.83 -3.66
N PHE A 105 -10.05 -9.14 -3.84
CA PHE A 105 -10.83 -10.12 -3.05
C PHE A 105 -10.56 -10.00 -1.54
N GLN A 106 -9.38 -9.55 -1.14
CA GLN A 106 -9.04 -9.33 0.28
C GLN A 106 -9.86 -8.20 0.89
N TYR A 107 -10.05 -7.12 0.15
CA TYR A 107 -10.74 -5.90 0.62
C TYR A 107 -12.26 -6.03 0.56
N THR A 108 -12.78 -6.86 -0.36
CA THR A 108 -14.21 -7.17 -0.47
C THR A 108 -14.66 -8.29 0.47
N ASN A 109 -13.77 -8.77 1.33
CA ASN A 109 -14.06 -9.79 2.33
C ASN A 109 -14.83 -9.19 3.51
N ARG A 110 -15.93 -9.84 3.95
CA ARG A 110 -16.75 -9.38 5.07
C ARG A 110 -15.96 -9.28 6.39
N ALA A 111 -15.03 -10.21 6.64
CA ALA A 111 -14.19 -10.17 7.83
C ALA A 111 -13.25 -8.96 7.83
N PHE A 112 -12.75 -8.54 6.65
CA PHE A 112 -11.95 -7.31 6.54
C PHE A 112 -12.79 -6.06 6.83
N HIS A 113 -14.00 -5.98 6.25
CA HIS A 113 -14.94 -4.89 6.54
C HIS A 113 -15.23 -4.79 8.04
N HIS A 114 -15.50 -5.93 8.70
CA HIS A 114 -15.73 -5.98 10.13
C HIS A 114 -14.55 -5.45 10.96
N LYS A 115 -13.31 -5.77 10.57
CA LYS A 115 -12.09 -5.21 11.20
C LYS A 115 -12.03 -3.68 11.08
N LEU A 116 -12.35 -3.12 9.92
CA LEU A 116 -12.40 -1.67 9.72
C LEU A 116 -13.43 -1.01 10.63
N VAL A 117 -14.66 -1.57 10.70
CA VAL A 117 -15.73 -1.06 11.56
C VAL A 117 -15.33 -1.12 13.05
N GLN A 118 -14.71 -2.23 13.50
CA GLN A 118 -14.21 -2.34 14.87
C GLN A 118 -13.12 -1.31 15.20
N ALA A 119 -12.32 -0.92 14.22
CA ALA A 119 -11.33 0.15 14.38
C ALA A 119 -11.90 1.57 14.19
N GLY A 120 -13.24 1.71 14.04
CA GLY A 120 -13.88 3.01 13.83
C GLY A 120 -13.57 3.66 12.48
N MET A 121 -13.14 2.88 11.49
CA MET A 121 -12.73 3.38 10.17
C MET A 121 -13.87 3.26 9.15
N THR A 122 -13.93 4.20 8.22
CA THR A 122 -14.85 4.16 7.09
C THR A 122 -14.14 3.56 5.87
N GLN A 123 -14.77 2.53 5.27
CA GLN A 123 -14.23 1.89 4.07
C GLN A 123 -14.65 2.65 2.81
N SER A 124 -13.71 2.85 1.89
CA SER A 124 -13.92 3.39 0.55
C SER A 124 -13.26 2.48 -0.48
N MET A 125 -13.86 2.33 -1.65
CA MET A 125 -13.32 1.47 -2.71
C MET A 125 -13.29 2.17 -4.06
N SER A 126 -12.24 1.93 -4.83
CA SER A 126 -12.12 2.39 -6.22
C SER A 126 -13.30 1.93 -7.07
N ARG A 127 -13.65 2.70 -8.10
CA ARG A 127 -14.63 2.28 -9.12
C ARG A 127 -14.07 1.11 -9.94
N VAL A 128 -14.97 0.34 -10.55
CA VAL A 128 -14.57 -0.79 -11.42
C VAL A 128 -13.78 -0.27 -12.60
N ALA A 129 -12.64 -0.88 -12.90
CA ALA A 129 -11.72 -0.54 -13.99
C ALA A 129 -11.14 0.89 -13.95
N HIS A 130 -11.19 1.57 -12.81
CA HIS A 130 -10.57 2.88 -12.60
C HIS A 130 -9.34 2.78 -11.68
N CYS A 131 -8.21 2.25 -12.20
CA CYS A 131 -6.94 2.16 -11.46
C CYS A 131 -6.47 3.53 -10.93
N ILE A 132 -6.76 4.61 -11.66
CA ILE A 132 -6.42 5.99 -11.27
C ILE A 132 -7.01 6.41 -9.90
N ASP A 133 -8.03 5.70 -9.40
CA ASP A 133 -8.63 5.97 -8.10
C ASP A 133 -7.71 5.57 -6.92
N ASN A 134 -6.58 4.87 -7.17
CA ASN A 134 -5.54 4.55 -6.19
C ASN A 134 -4.14 5.10 -6.60
N GLY A 135 -4.13 6.20 -7.35
CA GLY A 135 -2.93 6.79 -7.96
C GLY A 135 -1.72 6.97 -7.04
N PRO A 136 -1.84 7.48 -5.79
CA PRO A 136 -0.70 7.63 -4.89
C PRO A 136 -0.01 6.31 -4.52
N MET A 137 -0.76 5.21 -4.33
CA MET A 137 -0.17 3.88 -4.10
C MET A 137 0.53 3.35 -5.33
N GLU A 138 -0.10 3.48 -6.52
CA GLU A 138 0.54 3.12 -7.79
C GLU A 138 1.82 3.93 -8.02
N GLY A 139 1.81 5.21 -7.65
CA GLY A 139 2.98 6.08 -7.67
C GLY A 139 4.11 5.56 -6.79
N PHE A 140 3.81 5.15 -5.56
CA PHE A 140 4.80 4.55 -4.66
C PHE A 140 5.38 3.25 -5.23
N TRP A 141 4.55 2.34 -5.75
CA TRP A 141 5.01 1.12 -6.42
C TRP A 141 5.91 1.42 -7.61
N GLY A 142 5.52 2.39 -8.44
CA GLY A 142 6.29 2.81 -9.60
C GLY A 142 7.68 3.34 -9.21
N ILE A 143 7.76 4.16 -8.16
CA ILE A 143 9.01 4.73 -7.65
C ILE A 143 9.91 3.62 -7.09
N LEU A 144 9.39 2.78 -6.18
CA LEU A 144 10.15 1.67 -5.59
C LEU A 144 10.73 0.75 -6.68
N LYS A 145 9.87 0.35 -7.62
CA LYS A 145 10.28 -0.58 -8.69
C LYS A 145 11.31 0.05 -9.64
N ARG A 146 11.16 1.32 -10.01
CA ARG A 146 12.13 2.00 -10.88
C ARG A 146 13.47 2.22 -10.19
N GLU A 147 13.46 2.61 -8.93
CA GLU A 147 14.70 2.98 -8.23
C GLU A 147 15.50 1.76 -7.73
N ARG A 148 14.84 0.60 -7.46
CA ARG A 148 15.51 -0.51 -6.77
C ARG A 148 15.26 -1.90 -7.34
N TYR A 149 14.22 -2.09 -8.14
CA TYR A 149 13.85 -3.44 -8.60
C TYR A 149 14.11 -3.65 -10.09
N TYR A 150 13.65 -2.74 -10.97
CA TYR A 150 13.84 -2.91 -12.40
C TYR A 150 15.33 -2.85 -12.79
N GLY A 151 15.71 -3.70 -13.75
CA GLY A 151 17.11 -3.85 -14.18
C GLY A 151 17.96 -4.71 -13.26
N ARG A 152 17.41 -5.25 -12.17
CA ARG A 152 18.09 -6.19 -11.26
C ARG A 152 17.46 -7.58 -11.32
N ARG A 153 18.27 -8.60 -11.13
CA ARG A 153 17.85 -9.98 -10.96
C ARG A 153 18.16 -10.41 -9.52
N PHE A 154 17.15 -10.56 -8.71
CA PHE A 154 17.30 -11.06 -7.34
C PHE A 154 17.40 -12.58 -7.36
N THR A 155 18.43 -13.13 -6.77
CA THR A 155 18.74 -14.57 -6.76
C THR A 155 18.34 -15.25 -5.46
N SER A 156 17.89 -14.49 -4.45
CA SER A 156 17.35 -15.03 -3.22
C SER A 156 16.19 -14.18 -2.69
N LYS A 157 15.29 -14.85 -1.97
CA LYS A 157 14.22 -14.19 -1.21
C LYS A 157 14.77 -13.20 -0.21
N HIS A 158 15.86 -13.55 0.48
CA HIS A 158 16.48 -12.73 1.50
C HIS A 158 16.94 -11.38 0.93
N GLU A 159 17.65 -11.39 -0.21
CA GLU A 159 18.10 -10.17 -0.89
C GLU A 159 16.94 -9.27 -1.28
N LEU A 160 15.86 -9.84 -1.84
CA LEU A 160 14.67 -9.10 -2.24
C LEU A 160 13.94 -8.49 -1.03
N VAL A 161 13.79 -9.25 0.05
CA VAL A 161 13.19 -8.78 1.32
C VAL A 161 14.01 -7.63 1.91
N GLN A 162 15.33 -7.77 2.00
CA GLN A 162 16.22 -6.72 2.50
C GLN A 162 16.11 -5.46 1.65
N MET A 163 16.12 -5.58 0.33
CA MET A 163 15.97 -4.43 -0.57
C MET A 163 14.67 -3.68 -0.29
N ILE A 164 13.54 -4.37 -0.17
CA ILE A 164 12.23 -3.74 0.08
C ILE A 164 12.20 -3.05 1.44
N GLN A 165 12.72 -3.70 2.49
CA GLN A 165 12.77 -3.15 3.84
C GLN A 165 13.65 -1.88 3.92
N GLN A 166 14.85 -1.95 3.35
CA GLN A 166 15.78 -0.81 3.27
C GLN A 166 15.19 0.34 2.48
N TYR A 167 14.52 0.02 1.35
CA TYR A 167 13.89 1.06 0.53
C TYR A 167 12.72 1.72 1.23
N THR A 168 11.84 0.97 1.89
CA THR A 168 10.70 1.55 2.62
C THR A 168 11.18 2.48 3.74
N ARG A 169 12.24 2.09 4.46
CA ARG A 169 12.87 2.98 5.45
C ARG A 169 13.45 4.23 4.79
N TYR A 170 14.22 4.09 3.71
CA TYR A 170 14.79 5.20 2.95
C TYR A 170 13.69 6.14 2.44
N TYR A 171 12.61 5.59 1.86
CA TYR A 171 11.48 6.36 1.35
C TYR A 171 10.85 7.23 2.44
N ASN A 172 10.61 6.68 3.62
CA ASN A 172 10.02 7.43 4.73
C ASN A 172 10.96 8.48 5.33
N THR A 173 12.28 8.20 5.42
CA THR A 173 13.19 8.99 6.28
C THR A 173 14.27 9.76 5.54
N ARG A 174 14.50 9.51 4.25
CA ARG A 174 15.60 10.09 3.48
C ARG A 174 15.18 10.61 2.10
N ARG A 175 14.14 10.02 1.51
CA ARG A 175 13.72 10.38 0.17
C ARG A 175 12.84 11.63 0.21
N VAL A 176 13.41 12.77 -0.18
CA VAL A 176 12.68 14.03 -0.31
C VAL A 176 11.68 13.98 -1.48
N GLN A 177 10.55 14.67 -1.34
CA GLN A 177 9.48 14.71 -2.33
C GLN A 177 9.04 16.15 -2.61
N ARG A 178 8.96 16.52 -3.88
CA ARG A 178 8.57 17.88 -4.30
C ARG A 178 7.15 18.24 -3.84
N ASN A 179 6.22 17.29 -3.92
CA ASN A 179 4.83 17.48 -3.48
C ASN A 179 4.64 17.60 -1.96
N LEU A 180 5.71 17.35 -1.18
CA LEU A 180 5.75 17.59 0.27
C LEU A 180 6.53 18.86 0.65
N GLY A 181 6.84 19.73 -0.33
CA GLY A 181 7.67 20.92 -0.09
C GLY A 181 9.16 20.60 0.05
N VAL A 182 9.65 19.60 -0.69
CA VAL A 182 11.05 19.10 -0.64
C VAL A 182 11.40 18.50 0.73
N LEU A 183 10.43 17.90 1.39
CA LEU A 183 10.58 17.18 2.66
C LEU A 183 10.50 15.66 2.42
N THR A 184 11.05 14.91 3.36
CA THR A 184 10.77 13.48 3.49
C THR A 184 9.37 13.27 4.10
N PRO A 185 8.75 12.10 3.90
CA PRO A 185 7.49 11.77 4.57
C PRO A 185 7.51 11.97 6.08
N MET A 186 8.59 11.57 6.76
CA MET A 186 8.67 11.71 8.22
C MET A 186 8.90 13.15 8.69
N GLU A 187 9.63 13.98 7.94
CA GLU A 187 9.73 15.43 8.23
C GLU A 187 8.37 16.10 8.05
N LYS A 188 7.64 15.77 6.96
CA LYS A 188 6.29 16.27 6.75
C LYS A 188 5.35 15.82 7.86
N HIS A 189 5.42 14.54 8.29
CA HIS A 189 4.65 14.00 9.40
C HIS A 189 4.88 14.80 10.68
N ALA A 190 6.14 15.02 11.05
CA ALA A 190 6.50 15.80 12.25
C ALA A 190 5.95 17.23 12.21
N LEU A 191 6.04 17.92 11.05
CA LEU A 191 5.48 19.26 10.88
C LEU A 191 3.95 19.27 11.02
N CYS A 192 3.26 18.27 10.46
CA CYS A 192 1.80 18.20 10.56
C CYS A 192 1.30 17.87 11.97
N LEU A 193 2.12 17.23 12.82
CA LEU A 193 1.79 16.99 14.23
C LEU A 193 2.06 18.20 15.12
N ALA A 194 2.95 19.11 14.70
CA ALA A 194 3.31 20.31 15.44
C ALA A 194 2.40 21.52 15.12
N ALA A 195 1.57 21.43 14.08
CA ALA A 195 0.64 22.48 13.63
C ALA A 195 -0.75 22.33 14.28
#